data_558015d29dea72999c98a7ad79f04d43
#
_entry.id   558015d29dea72999c98a7ad79f04d43
#
_cell.length_a   1.000
_cell.length_b   1.000
_cell.length_c   1.000
_cell.angle_alpha   90.00
_cell.angle_beta   90.00
_cell.angle_gamma   90.00
#
_symmetry.space_group_name_H-M   'P 1'
#
loop_
_entity.id
_entity.type
_entity.pdbx_description
1 polymer ?
#
loop_
_entity_poly.entity_id
_entity_poly.type
_entity_poly.pdbx_seq_one_letter_code
_entity_poly.pdbx_strand_id
1 'polypeptide(L)'
;ENMGYDHLYAPDFDRDYTSPLLDSILRDSLVRINRGLPVEAIDEALAKLKNFDTGSLLQKNVIFMDYLQNGITVKFFVKGEEQSSIVRLIDYVNVKNNSFYVVNQFTFLENGNNRRPDIILFINGLPLVLLELKSPAKDEVGAENAYHQIRNYMQDIPSIFYYNAICVISDLSTSKAGTITSGLDRFMEWKTKDGNYEDTAYASFETFYEGMFQKERLLDILKNFILFSGVSNNRFKVLAGYHQYFAVRKAIEKAKIATKTDGKGGVFWHTQGSGKSLSMVFYAHLLQDALDSPTIVVMTDRIDLDDQLYAQFSQCADFLRQTPVQAESKEHLKSLLDGRSANGIIFTTMFKFERGEKALSERRNIVVMADEAHRGQYGFDEKIVMSENEDGEKEAHTVIGNARIIHDALPNATFIGFTGTPISAKDRNTREVFGDYIDVYDMTQAVEDGATRP
;
A
#
# COMPACT_ATOMS: atom_id res chain seq x y z
N GLU A 1 7.12 19.83 -16.92
CA GLU A 1 8.51 20.24 -17.13
C GLU A 1 9.19 20.63 -15.81
N ASN A 2 8.59 21.49 -14.96
CA ASN A 2 9.18 21.91 -13.68
C ASN A 2 9.51 20.74 -12.71
N MET A 3 8.81 19.63 -12.84
CA MET A 3 9.04 18.41 -12.08
C MET A 3 10.03 17.45 -12.78
N GLY A 4 10.68 17.89 -13.87
CA GLY A 4 11.66 17.11 -14.62
C GLY A 4 11.09 16.03 -15.54
N TYR A 5 9.82 16.10 -15.90
CA TYR A 5 9.21 15.26 -16.94
C TYR A 5 9.47 15.86 -18.31
N ASP A 6 9.79 15.04 -19.29
CA ASP A 6 9.89 15.46 -20.68
C ASP A 6 8.50 15.56 -21.30
N HIS A 7 8.24 16.63 -22.02
CA HIS A 7 6.95 16.86 -22.66
C HIS A 7 6.97 16.39 -24.12
N LEU A 8 5.95 15.64 -24.52
CA LEU A 8 5.70 15.23 -25.88
C LEU A 8 4.28 15.64 -26.31
N TYR A 9 4.16 16.30 -27.44
CA TYR A 9 2.88 16.57 -28.07
C TYR A 9 2.56 15.46 -29.06
N ALA A 10 1.57 14.62 -28.72
CA ALA A 10 1.31 13.38 -29.47
C ALA A 10 1.08 13.55 -30.98
N PRO A 11 0.47 14.63 -31.47
CA PRO A 11 0.34 14.87 -32.92
C PRO A 11 1.66 15.09 -33.67
N ASP A 12 2.75 15.47 -32.99
CA ASP A 12 4.03 15.84 -33.62
C ASP A 12 4.96 14.65 -33.84
N PHE A 13 4.68 13.46 -33.31
CA PHE A 13 5.50 12.29 -33.52
C PHE A 13 4.76 11.14 -34.18
N ASP A 14 5.46 10.44 -35.08
CA ASP A 14 4.93 9.28 -35.79
C ASP A 14 4.83 8.07 -34.83
N ARG A 15 3.65 7.46 -34.80
CA ARG A 15 3.39 6.29 -33.96
C ARG A 15 2.21 5.47 -34.50
N ASP A 16 2.12 4.24 -34.06
CA ASP A 16 0.93 3.43 -34.26
C ASP A 16 -0.20 3.91 -33.32
N TYR A 17 -1.26 4.45 -33.89
CA TYR A 17 -2.42 4.93 -33.15
C TYR A 17 -3.24 3.80 -32.50
N THR A 18 -2.97 2.55 -32.83
CA THR A 18 -3.60 1.37 -32.22
C THR A 18 -2.77 0.75 -31.10
N SER A 19 -1.50 1.19 -30.93
CA SER A 19 -0.65 0.78 -29.81
C SER A 19 -0.83 1.74 -28.64
N PRO A 20 -1.14 1.24 -27.43
CA PRO A 20 -1.15 2.05 -26.21
C PRO A 20 0.25 2.33 -25.67
N LEU A 21 1.28 1.66 -26.21
CA LEU A 21 2.67 1.73 -25.77
C LEU A 21 3.47 2.67 -26.66
N LEU A 22 4.47 3.33 -26.10
CA LEU A 22 5.53 4.00 -26.86
C LEU A 22 6.66 2.99 -27.15
N ASP A 23 6.45 2.15 -28.16
CA ASP A 23 7.21 0.93 -28.41
C ASP A 23 8.74 1.10 -28.45
N SER A 24 9.25 2.13 -29.15
CA SER A 24 10.68 2.41 -29.24
C SER A 24 11.25 2.79 -27.86
N ILE A 25 10.57 3.71 -27.17
CA ILE A 25 10.99 4.16 -25.83
C ILE A 25 10.94 2.98 -24.84
N LEU A 26 9.92 2.13 -24.93
CA LEU A 26 9.79 0.96 -24.08
C LEU A 26 10.95 -0.01 -24.29
N ARG A 27 11.24 -0.38 -25.53
CA ARG A 27 12.35 -1.29 -25.85
C ARG A 27 13.69 -0.75 -25.35
N ASP A 28 14.00 0.50 -25.65
CA ASP A 28 15.25 1.14 -25.23
C ASP A 28 15.39 1.20 -23.71
N SER A 29 14.28 1.47 -23.03
CA SER A 29 14.23 1.50 -21.57
C SER A 29 14.47 0.12 -20.96
N LEU A 30 13.85 -0.94 -21.51
CA LEU A 30 14.04 -2.31 -21.00
C LEU A 30 15.50 -2.76 -21.18
N VAL A 31 16.13 -2.46 -22.32
CA VAL A 31 17.56 -2.75 -22.55
C VAL A 31 18.44 -2.00 -21.54
N ARG A 32 18.14 -0.73 -21.30
CA ARG A 32 18.89 0.12 -20.37
C ARG A 32 18.78 -0.35 -18.92
N ILE A 33 17.58 -0.74 -18.49
CA ILE A 33 17.28 -1.15 -17.10
C ILE A 33 17.86 -2.56 -16.83
N ASN A 34 17.79 -3.46 -17.81
CA ASN A 34 18.15 -4.86 -17.65
C ASN A 34 19.52 -5.16 -18.31
N ARG A 35 20.52 -4.36 -17.98
CA ARG A 35 21.88 -4.54 -18.50
C ARG A 35 22.40 -5.94 -18.20
N GLY A 36 22.92 -6.60 -19.22
CA GLY A 36 23.46 -7.96 -19.12
C GLY A 36 22.46 -9.07 -19.48
N LEU A 37 21.18 -8.77 -19.68
CA LEU A 37 20.25 -9.72 -20.26
C LEU A 37 20.38 -9.72 -21.80
N PRO A 38 20.26 -10.89 -22.45
CA PRO A 38 20.29 -10.98 -23.91
C PRO A 38 19.00 -10.42 -24.53
N VAL A 39 19.07 -10.09 -25.82
CA VAL A 39 17.96 -9.52 -26.57
C VAL A 39 16.74 -10.43 -26.57
N GLU A 40 16.94 -11.74 -26.61
CA GLU A 40 15.89 -12.76 -26.56
C GLU A 40 15.05 -12.66 -25.28
N ALA A 41 15.67 -12.35 -24.14
CA ALA A 41 14.95 -12.12 -22.86
C ALA A 41 14.09 -10.85 -22.94
N ILE A 42 14.57 -9.79 -23.56
CA ILE A 42 13.82 -8.54 -23.75
C ILE A 42 12.65 -8.78 -24.72
N ASP A 43 12.87 -9.51 -25.81
CA ASP A 43 11.83 -9.83 -26.80
C ASP A 43 10.72 -10.67 -26.19
N GLU A 44 11.07 -11.67 -25.38
CA GLU A 44 10.10 -12.49 -24.66
C GLU A 44 9.26 -11.66 -23.64
N ALA A 45 9.91 -10.73 -22.93
CA ALA A 45 9.22 -9.83 -22.03
C ALA A 45 8.25 -8.90 -22.78
N LEU A 46 8.65 -8.35 -23.90
CA LEU A 46 7.81 -7.51 -24.76
C LEU A 46 6.63 -8.31 -25.33
N ALA A 47 6.85 -9.57 -25.74
CA ALA A 47 5.80 -10.44 -26.20
C ALA A 47 4.73 -10.71 -25.12
N LYS A 48 5.16 -11.01 -23.88
CA LYS A 48 4.25 -11.19 -22.74
C LYS A 48 3.51 -9.92 -22.38
N LEU A 49 4.20 -8.77 -22.43
CA LEU A 49 3.62 -7.47 -22.12
C LEU A 49 2.52 -7.05 -23.10
N LYS A 50 2.67 -7.40 -24.39
CA LYS A 50 1.73 -7.04 -25.46
C LYS A 50 0.58 -8.03 -25.62
N ASN A 51 0.76 -9.26 -25.19
CA ASN A 51 -0.19 -10.34 -25.40
C ASN A 51 -0.70 -10.88 -24.06
N PHE A 52 -1.67 -10.17 -23.49
CA PHE A 52 -2.41 -10.71 -22.36
C PHE A 52 -3.37 -11.81 -22.85
N ASP A 53 -3.36 -12.95 -22.17
CA ASP A 53 -4.35 -13.99 -22.38
C ASP A 53 -5.78 -13.47 -22.19
N THR A 54 -6.76 -14.28 -22.51
CA THR A 54 -8.18 -13.94 -22.37
C THR A 54 -8.50 -13.46 -20.95
N GLY A 55 -9.41 -12.51 -20.84
CA GLY A 55 -9.85 -11.99 -19.53
C GLY A 55 -10.45 -10.61 -19.63
N SER A 56 -11.10 -10.18 -18.55
CA SER A 56 -11.62 -8.83 -18.40
C SER A 56 -10.49 -7.79 -18.33
N LEU A 57 -10.84 -6.52 -18.50
CA LEU A 57 -9.91 -5.39 -18.29
C LEU A 57 -9.20 -5.51 -16.94
N LEU A 58 -9.95 -5.78 -15.88
CA LEU A 58 -9.38 -5.90 -14.53
C LEU A 58 -8.38 -7.07 -14.41
N GLN A 59 -8.70 -8.23 -14.97
CA GLN A 59 -7.79 -9.39 -14.94
C GLN A 59 -6.47 -9.10 -15.65
N LYS A 60 -6.53 -8.44 -16.81
CA LYS A 60 -5.32 -8.01 -17.55
C LYS A 60 -4.53 -6.95 -16.78
N ASN A 61 -5.22 -6.02 -16.13
CA ASN A 61 -4.57 -5.02 -15.30
C ASN A 61 -3.90 -5.64 -14.05
N VAL A 62 -4.47 -6.69 -13.45
CA VAL A 62 -3.84 -7.45 -12.36
C VAL A 62 -2.51 -8.05 -12.82
N ILE A 63 -2.50 -8.71 -13.97
CA ILE A 63 -1.27 -9.29 -14.56
C ILE A 63 -0.24 -8.20 -14.84
N PHE A 64 -0.67 -7.10 -15.45
CA PHE A 64 0.22 -5.98 -15.74
C PHE A 64 0.83 -5.37 -14.48
N MET A 65 0.02 -5.15 -13.44
CA MET A 65 0.52 -4.57 -12.18
C MET A 65 1.52 -5.50 -11.48
N ASP A 66 1.33 -6.81 -11.57
CA ASP A 66 2.35 -7.77 -11.10
C ASP A 66 3.65 -7.64 -11.89
N TYR A 67 3.57 -7.55 -13.22
CA TYR A 67 4.74 -7.29 -14.06
C TYR A 67 5.44 -5.97 -13.72
N LEU A 68 4.66 -4.92 -13.46
CA LEU A 68 5.17 -3.60 -13.12
C LEU A 68 5.94 -3.61 -11.79
N GLN A 69 5.36 -4.23 -10.76
CA GLN A 69 5.90 -4.24 -9.40
C GLN A 69 7.02 -5.26 -9.23
N ASN A 70 6.94 -6.41 -9.90
CA ASN A 70 7.78 -7.57 -9.64
C ASN A 70 8.69 -7.95 -10.81
N GLY A 71 8.41 -7.41 -11.99
CA GLY A 71 9.08 -7.80 -13.24
C GLY A 71 8.44 -9.01 -13.91
N ILE A 72 8.87 -9.28 -15.13
CA ILE A 72 8.36 -10.37 -15.98
C ILE A 72 9.36 -11.52 -15.92
N THR A 73 8.95 -12.67 -15.43
CA THR A 73 9.74 -13.90 -15.54
C THR A 73 9.71 -14.39 -16.99
N VAL A 74 10.88 -14.50 -17.59
CA VAL A 74 11.07 -14.94 -18.98
C VAL A 74 11.94 -16.17 -19.05
N LYS A 75 11.71 -16.99 -20.07
CA LYS A 75 12.54 -18.14 -20.44
C LYS A 75 13.09 -17.90 -21.83
N PHE A 76 14.38 -18.13 -22.02
CA PHE A 76 15.08 -17.91 -23.29
C PHE A 76 16.22 -18.92 -23.43
N PHE A 77 16.74 -19.08 -24.63
CA PHE A 77 17.82 -20.01 -24.92
C PHE A 77 19.13 -19.27 -25.18
N VAL A 78 20.18 -19.70 -24.51
CA VAL A 78 21.55 -19.24 -24.79
C VAL A 78 22.40 -20.47 -25.08
N LYS A 79 22.99 -20.52 -26.27
CA LYS A 79 23.83 -21.63 -26.72
C LYS A 79 23.17 -23.01 -26.63
N GLY A 80 21.82 -23.05 -26.79
CA GLY A 80 21.05 -24.29 -26.75
C GLY A 80 20.56 -24.71 -25.35
N GLU A 81 20.93 -23.97 -24.31
CA GLU A 81 20.46 -24.21 -22.95
C GLU A 81 19.34 -23.23 -22.57
N GLU A 82 18.25 -23.75 -21.97
CA GLU A 82 17.14 -22.95 -21.44
C GLU A 82 17.62 -22.21 -20.19
N GLN A 83 17.43 -20.90 -20.18
CA GLN A 83 17.69 -20.01 -19.04
C GLN A 83 16.42 -19.28 -18.64
N SER A 84 16.33 -18.87 -17.38
CA SER A 84 15.25 -18.04 -16.85
C SER A 84 15.80 -16.80 -16.17
N SER A 85 15.11 -15.69 -16.35
CA SER A 85 15.45 -14.42 -15.69
C SER A 85 14.21 -13.57 -15.46
N ILE A 86 14.38 -12.48 -14.70
CA ILE A 86 13.34 -11.48 -14.46
C ILE A 86 13.71 -10.21 -15.21
N VAL A 87 12.87 -9.78 -16.15
CA VAL A 87 12.97 -8.50 -16.84
C VAL A 87 12.17 -7.45 -16.07
N ARG A 88 12.85 -6.43 -15.59
CA ARG A 88 12.24 -5.32 -14.85
C ARG A 88 11.73 -4.25 -15.82
N LEU A 89 10.50 -3.79 -15.60
CA LEU A 89 9.88 -2.72 -16.39
C LEU A 89 10.28 -1.32 -15.87
N ILE A 90 10.58 -1.22 -14.58
CA ILE A 90 10.98 0.00 -13.89
C ILE A 90 12.21 -0.27 -13.02
N ASP A 91 13.13 0.67 -13.01
CA ASP A 91 14.23 0.72 -12.04
C ASP A 91 13.79 1.53 -10.82
N TYR A 92 13.35 0.82 -9.77
CA TYR A 92 12.90 1.43 -8.52
C TYR A 92 14.05 1.89 -7.61
N VAL A 93 15.26 1.50 -7.89
CA VAL A 93 16.47 1.86 -7.11
C VAL A 93 17.11 3.12 -7.68
N ASN A 94 17.35 3.12 -9.00
CA ASN A 94 17.93 4.26 -9.68
C ASN A 94 16.86 4.98 -10.52
N VAL A 95 16.22 5.97 -9.93
CA VAL A 95 15.13 6.73 -10.56
C VAL A 95 15.55 7.33 -11.90
N LYS A 96 16.79 7.82 -12.00
CA LYS A 96 17.35 8.44 -13.23
C LYS A 96 17.52 7.45 -14.39
N ASN A 97 17.47 6.17 -14.12
CA ASN A 97 17.55 5.13 -15.14
C ASN A 97 16.21 4.92 -15.89
N ASN A 98 15.15 5.60 -15.44
CA ASN A 98 13.85 5.58 -16.11
C ASN A 98 13.65 6.81 -17.00
N SER A 99 12.77 6.68 -17.99
CA SER A 99 12.29 7.77 -18.85
C SER A 99 10.91 8.20 -18.37
N PHE A 100 10.68 9.50 -18.23
CA PHE A 100 9.41 10.07 -17.75
C PHE A 100 8.90 11.07 -18.76
N TYR A 101 7.73 10.80 -19.36
CA TYR A 101 7.11 11.65 -20.35
C TYR A 101 5.69 12.06 -19.93
N VAL A 102 5.37 13.34 -20.13
CA VAL A 102 4.01 13.85 -20.14
C VAL A 102 3.59 13.98 -21.61
N VAL A 103 2.60 13.21 -22.00
CA VAL A 103 2.09 13.20 -23.37
C VAL A 103 0.68 13.75 -23.38
N ASN A 104 0.45 14.86 -24.07
CA ASN A 104 -0.87 15.45 -24.22
C ASN A 104 -1.47 15.14 -25.58
N GLN A 105 -2.82 15.13 -25.63
CA GLN A 105 -3.61 14.89 -26.84
C GLN A 105 -3.29 13.55 -27.52
N PHE A 106 -3.18 12.50 -26.72
CA PHE A 106 -2.86 11.15 -27.17
C PHE A 106 -4.06 10.50 -27.87
N THR A 107 -4.13 10.64 -29.20
CA THR A 107 -5.17 10.00 -30.01
C THR A 107 -4.97 8.50 -30.02
N PHE A 108 -6.01 7.74 -29.72
CA PHE A 108 -5.98 6.29 -29.67
C PHE A 108 -7.18 5.67 -30.42
N LEU A 109 -6.90 4.64 -31.22
CA LEU A 109 -7.87 3.97 -32.07
C LEU A 109 -8.06 2.53 -31.62
N GLU A 110 -9.27 2.17 -31.21
CA GLU A 110 -9.60 0.79 -30.84
C GLU A 110 -11.05 0.46 -31.19
N ASN A 111 -11.31 -0.68 -31.80
CA ASN A 111 -12.65 -1.18 -32.14
C ASN A 111 -13.54 -0.17 -32.90
N GLY A 112 -12.92 0.63 -33.76
CA GLY A 112 -13.63 1.68 -34.51
C GLY A 112 -13.86 2.98 -33.71
N ASN A 113 -13.49 3.01 -32.45
CA ASN A 113 -13.52 4.21 -31.62
C ASN A 113 -12.24 5.03 -31.79
N ASN A 114 -12.39 6.35 -31.85
CA ASN A 114 -11.30 7.30 -31.83
C ASN A 114 -11.48 8.16 -30.57
N ARG A 115 -10.54 8.02 -29.64
CA ARG A 115 -10.55 8.77 -28.37
C ARG A 115 -9.22 9.47 -28.17
N ARG A 116 -9.26 10.54 -27.41
CA ARG A 116 -8.09 11.40 -27.18
C ARG A 116 -8.06 11.90 -25.75
N PRO A 117 -7.52 11.07 -24.82
CA PRO A 117 -7.25 11.51 -23.45
C PRO A 117 -6.41 12.77 -23.41
N ASP A 118 -6.69 13.66 -22.47
CA ASP A 118 -6.04 14.95 -22.36
C ASP A 118 -4.54 14.82 -22.08
N ILE A 119 -4.19 14.06 -21.05
CA ILE A 119 -2.79 13.84 -20.65
C ILE A 119 -2.60 12.38 -20.23
N ILE A 120 -1.48 11.81 -20.65
CA ILE A 120 -0.99 10.51 -20.17
C ILE A 120 0.44 10.66 -19.69
N LEU A 121 0.75 10.17 -18.49
CA LEU A 121 2.11 10.02 -18.02
C LEU A 121 2.65 8.64 -18.44
N PHE A 122 3.70 8.66 -19.22
CA PHE A 122 4.44 7.47 -19.61
C PHE A 122 5.70 7.34 -18.78
N ILE A 123 5.94 6.16 -18.24
CA ILE A 123 7.23 5.80 -17.66
C ILE A 123 7.78 4.63 -18.46
N ASN A 124 8.97 4.80 -19.02
CA ASN A 124 9.61 3.80 -19.87
C ASN A 124 8.73 3.34 -21.06
N GLY A 125 7.89 4.23 -21.58
CA GLY A 125 6.97 3.93 -22.69
C GLY A 125 5.66 3.25 -22.27
N LEU A 126 5.39 3.07 -20.97
CA LEU A 126 4.17 2.50 -20.40
C LEU A 126 3.20 3.59 -19.98
N PRO A 127 1.91 3.58 -20.40
CA PRO A 127 0.92 4.61 -20.10
C PRO A 127 0.33 4.42 -18.70
N LEU A 128 1.09 4.78 -17.65
CA LEU A 128 0.77 4.43 -16.27
C LEU A 128 -0.28 5.32 -15.62
N VAL A 129 -0.34 6.61 -16.00
CA VAL A 129 -1.29 7.55 -15.39
C VAL A 129 -2.08 8.24 -16.48
N LEU A 130 -3.40 8.17 -16.42
CA LEU A 130 -4.29 8.87 -17.33
C LEU A 130 -4.97 10.02 -16.57
N LEU A 131 -4.84 11.26 -17.11
CA LEU A 131 -5.43 12.46 -16.53
C LEU A 131 -6.49 13.01 -17.49
N GLU A 132 -7.66 13.23 -16.98
CA GLU A 132 -8.75 13.92 -17.68
C GLU A 132 -9.01 15.26 -17.01
N LEU A 133 -8.99 16.32 -17.82
CA LEU A 133 -9.09 17.70 -17.36
C LEU A 133 -10.41 18.30 -17.81
N LYS A 134 -11.03 19.10 -16.97
CA LYS A 134 -12.21 19.89 -17.31
C LYS A 134 -11.96 21.38 -17.08
N SER A 135 -12.53 22.21 -17.94
CA SER A 135 -12.38 23.66 -17.80
C SER A 135 -13.33 24.18 -16.72
N PRO A 136 -12.86 24.93 -15.73
CA PRO A 136 -13.72 25.54 -14.71
C PRO A 136 -14.62 26.66 -15.25
N ALA A 137 -14.40 27.09 -16.49
CA ALA A 137 -15.16 28.19 -17.11
C ALA A 137 -16.58 27.81 -17.58
N LYS A 138 -16.98 26.52 -17.44
CA LYS A 138 -18.33 26.06 -17.76
C LYS A 138 -19.02 25.64 -16.46
N ASP A 139 -20.03 26.37 -16.05
CA ASP A 139 -20.77 26.26 -14.78
C ASP A 139 -21.37 24.87 -14.46
N GLU A 140 -21.32 23.91 -15.37
CA GLU A 140 -21.87 22.56 -15.17
C GLU A 140 -20.85 21.43 -15.38
N VAL A 141 -19.54 21.72 -15.48
CA VAL A 141 -18.53 20.74 -15.90
C VAL A 141 -17.39 20.66 -14.86
N GLY A 142 -17.56 19.85 -13.84
CA GLY A 142 -16.56 19.63 -12.80
C GLY A 142 -15.81 18.29 -12.93
N ALA A 143 -15.05 17.95 -11.90
CA ALA A 143 -14.27 16.71 -11.79
C ALA A 143 -15.14 15.44 -11.98
N GLU A 144 -16.45 15.49 -11.66
CA GLU A 144 -17.38 14.38 -11.91
C GLU A 144 -17.51 14.06 -13.40
N ASN A 145 -17.55 15.06 -14.26
CA ASN A 145 -17.59 14.83 -15.71
C ASN A 145 -16.27 14.22 -16.23
N ALA A 146 -15.13 14.58 -15.64
CA ALA A 146 -13.87 13.92 -15.94
C ALA A 146 -13.91 12.45 -15.56
N TYR A 147 -14.48 12.10 -14.40
CA TYR A 147 -14.70 10.72 -13.99
C TYR A 147 -15.55 9.93 -14.99
N HIS A 148 -16.70 10.47 -15.40
CA HIS A 148 -17.56 9.83 -16.40
C HIS A 148 -16.85 9.67 -17.75
N GLN A 149 -16.02 10.63 -18.14
CA GLN A 149 -15.23 10.53 -19.37
C GLN A 149 -14.21 9.37 -19.30
N ILE A 150 -13.52 9.20 -18.19
CA ILE A 150 -12.61 8.06 -17.98
C ILE A 150 -13.38 6.73 -18.03
N ARG A 151 -14.58 6.67 -17.45
CA ARG A 151 -15.44 5.45 -17.53
C ARG A 151 -15.83 5.12 -18.96
N ASN A 152 -16.14 6.13 -19.78
CA ASN A 152 -16.41 5.96 -21.21
C ASN A 152 -15.18 5.46 -21.96
N TYR A 153 -13.99 5.99 -21.67
CA TYR A 153 -12.74 5.51 -22.27
C TYR A 153 -12.48 4.03 -21.95
N MET A 154 -12.78 3.59 -20.73
CA MET A 154 -12.63 2.17 -20.36
C MET A 154 -13.52 1.24 -21.20
N GLN A 155 -14.63 1.73 -21.72
CA GLN A 155 -15.51 0.96 -22.62
C GLN A 155 -15.04 1.04 -24.08
N ASP A 156 -14.66 2.24 -24.53
CA ASP A 156 -14.36 2.51 -25.93
C ASP A 156 -12.95 2.09 -26.34
N ILE A 157 -11.97 2.27 -25.44
CA ILE A 157 -10.54 2.02 -25.65
C ILE A 157 -9.92 1.26 -24.47
N PRO A 158 -10.44 0.05 -24.14
CA PRO A 158 -10.03 -0.66 -22.92
C PRO A 158 -8.55 -1.03 -22.86
N SER A 159 -7.88 -1.22 -23.99
CA SER A 159 -6.51 -1.73 -23.98
C SER A 159 -5.49 -0.77 -23.37
N ILE A 160 -5.74 0.55 -23.39
CA ILE A 160 -4.88 1.52 -22.71
C ILE A 160 -4.94 1.34 -21.18
N PHE A 161 -6.09 0.89 -20.66
CA PHE A 161 -6.29 0.65 -19.24
C PHE A 161 -5.74 -0.68 -18.73
N TYR A 162 -5.34 -1.59 -19.62
CA TYR A 162 -4.59 -2.77 -19.20
C TYR A 162 -3.28 -2.37 -18.49
N TYR A 163 -2.69 -1.25 -18.90
CA TYR A 163 -1.44 -0.70 -18.39
C TYR A 163 -1.61 0.43 -17.38
N ASN A 164 -2.84 0.80 -17.06
CA ASN A 164 -3.09 1.92 -16.17
C ASN A 164 -2.82 1.57 -14.71
N ALA A 165 -2.06 2.42 -14.02
CA ALA A 165 -1.85 2.33 -12.59
C ALA A 165 -2.78 3.28 -11.83
N ILE A 166 -2.91 4.54 -12.30
CA ILE A 166 -3.62 5.63 -11.61
C ILE A 166 -4.45 6.39 -12.62
N CYS A 167 -5.69 6.73 -12.24
CA CYS A 167 -6.55 7.67 -12.94
C CYS A 167 -6.60 8.99 -12.17
N VAL A 168 -6.50 10.12 -12.85
CA VAL A 168 -6.60 11.46 -12.26
C VAL A 168 -7.73 12.24 -12.93
N ILE A 169 -8.55 12.87 -12.12
CA ILE A 169 -9.61 13.80 -12.54
C ILE A 169 -9.29 15.19 -12.00
N SER A 170 -9.42 16.21 -12.82
CA SER A 170 -9.12 17.59 -12.41
C SER A 170 -9.97 18.61 -13.15
N ASP A 171 -10.33 19.68 -12.44
CA ASP A 171 -10.98 20.87 -12.98
C ASP A 171 -10.23 22.16 -12.65
N LEU A 172 -8.93 22.08 -12.33
CA LEU A 172 -8.03 23.13 -11.83
C LEU A 172 -8.27 23.55 -10.38
N SER A 173 -9.49 23.55 -9.88
CA SER A 173 -9.80 23.82 -8.47
C SER A 173 -9.68 22.56 -7.63
N THR A 174 -10.02 21.41 -8.20
CA THR A 174 -9.98 20.10 -7.56
C THR A 174 -9.20 19.12 -8.40
N SER A 175 -8.26 18.43 -7.80
CA SER A 175 -7.51 17.33 -8.43
C SER A 175 -7.56 16.11 -7.52
N LYS A 176 -8.00 14.98 -8.08
CA LYS A 176 -8.17 13.72 -7.33
C LYS A 176 -7.62 12.53 -8.09
N ALA A 177 -7.06 11.60 -7.37
CA ALA A 177 -6.54 10.35 -7.92
C ALA A 177 -7.35 9.13 -7.43
N GLY A 178 -7.48 8.16 -8.31
CA GLY A 178 -8.15 6.89 -8.05
C GLY A 178 -7.65 5.80 -8.99
N THR A 179 -8.40 4.71 -9.08
CA THR A 179 -8.05 3.56 -9.91
C THR A 179 -9.17 3.22 -10.90
N ILE A 180 -8.90 2.31 -11.80
CA ILE A 180 -9.90 1.79 -12.77
C ILE A 180 -11.14 1.17 -12.10
N THR A 181 -11.05 0.77 -10.83
CA THR A 181 -12.18 0.21 -10.08
C THR A 181 -12.79 1.18 -9.07
N SER A 182 -12.19 2.35 -8.88
CA SER A 182 -12.70 3.34 -7.92
C SER A 182 -14.04 3.93 -8.36
N GLY A 183 -15.02 3.99 -7.46
CA GLY A 183 -16.14 4.92 -7.59
C GLY A 183 -15.68 6.36 -7.39
N LEU A 184 -16.50 7.32 -7.76
CA LEU A 184 -16.15 8.74 -7.61
C LEU A 184 -15.82 9.12 -6.16
N ASP A 185 -16.51 8.52 -5.19
CA ASP A 185 -16.31 8.66 -3.75
C ASP A 185 -14.94 8.15 -3.26
N ARG A 186 -14.24 7.39 -4.08
CA ARG A 186 -12.91 6.83 -3.78
C ARG A 186 -11.77 7.56 -4.49
N PHE A 187 -12.08 8.59 -5.26
CA PHE A 187 -11.07 9.50 -5.78
C PHE A 187 -10.70 10.50 -4.70
N MET A 188 -9.43 10.54 -4.32
CA MET A 188 -8.93 11.33 -3.20
C MET A 188 -7.95 12.40 -3.67
N GLU A 189 -8.00 13.55 -3.01
CA GLU A 189 -6.99 14.60 -3.14
C GLU A 189 -5.66 14.15 -2.53
N TRP A 190 -4.58 14.82 -2.91
CA TRP A 190 -3.28 14.68 -2.26
C TRP A 190 -2.89 16.02 -1.65
N LYS A 191 -3.01 16.14 -0.33
CA LYS A 191 -3.04 17.42 0.36
C LYS A 191 -1.73 17.86 1.03
N THR A 192 -0.64 17.16 0.79
CA THR A 192 0.66 17.53 1.34
C THR A 192 1.80 17.12 0.40
N LYS A 193 2.87 17.92 0.39
CA LYS A 193 4.09 17.63 -0.37
C LYS A 193 5.10 16.78 0.40
N ASP A 194 5.06 16.83 1.72
CA ASP A 194 6.09 16.26 2.60
C ASP A 194 5.56 15.42 3.77
N GLY A 195 4.23 15.32 3.93
CA GLY A 195 3.59 14.62 5.03
C GLY A 195 3.33 15.47 6.26
N ASN A 196 3.45 16.81 6.13
CA ASN A 196 3.00 17.75 7.13
C ASN A 196 1.52 18.06 6.92
N TYR A 197 0.66 17.68 7.89
CA TYR A 197 -0.79 17.85 7.78
C TYR A 197 -1.28 19.21 8.28
N GLU A 198 -0.44 20.03 8.90
CA GLU A 198 -0.82 21.37 9.38
C GLU A 198 -1.28 22.29 8.25
N ASP A 199 -0.75 22.10 7.04
CA ASP A 199 -1.06 22.89 5.85
C ASP A 199 -2.06 22.22 4.90
N THR A 200 -2.79 21.20 5.35
CA THR A 200 -3.67 20.39 4.46
C THR A 200 -5.10 20.91 4.34
N ALA A 201 -5.47 22.00 5.01
CA ALA A 201 -6.83 22.56 4.90
C ALA A 201 -7.25 22.90 3.47
N TYR A 202 -6.29 23.16 2.59
CA TYR A 202 -6.52 23.47 1.19
C TYR A 202 -5.48 22.81 0.29
N ALA A 203 -5.94 21.84 -0.54
CA ALA A 203 -5.09 21.24 -1.56
C ALA A 203 -5.07 22.12 -2.81
N SER A 204 -3.98 22.84 -3.05
CA SER A 204 -3.77 23.52 -4.31
C SER A 204 -3.46 22.50 -5.43
N PHE A 205 -3.67 22.91 -6.67
CA PHE A 205 -3.23 22.17 -7.86
C PHE A 205 -1.75 21.74 -7.74
N GLU A 206 -0.87 22.67 -7.37
CA GLU A 206 0.55 22.38 -7.20
C GLU A 206 0.82 21.34 -6.11
N THR A 207 0.15 21.44 -4.96
CA THR A 207 0.30 20.48 -3.86
C THR A 207 -0.06 19.06 -4.28
N PHE A 208 -1.14 18.91 -5.05
CA PHE A 208 -1.55 17.60 -5.56
C PHE A 208 -0.46 16.99 -6.46
N TYR A 209 -0.01 17.74 -7.47
CA TYR A 209 0.95 17.21 -8.44
C TYR A 209 2.36 17.05 -7.87
N GLU A 210 2.89 18.05 -7.18
CA GLU A 210 4.20 17.96 -6.54
C GLU A 210 4.21 16.94 -5.38
N GLY A 211 3.08 16.81 -4.69
CA GLY A 211 2.91 15.84 -3.61
C GLY A 211 2.89 14.40 -4.11
N MET A 212 2.14 14.09 -5.16
CA MET A 212 1.95 12.71 -5.61
C MET A 212 2.93 12.30 -6.73
N PHE A 213 3.24 13.21 -7.65
CA PHE A 213 3.97 12.90 -8.89
C PHE A 213 5.44 13.31 -8.88
N GLN A 214 6.01 13.67 -7.74
CA GLN A 214 7.46 13.71 -7.57
C GLN A 214 8.02 12.31 -7.90
N LYS A 215 9.03 12.22 -8.77
CA LYS A 215 9.44 10.98 -9.45
C LYS A 215 9.71 9.82 -8.49
N GLU A 216 10.49 10.07 -7.45
CA GLU A 216 10.85 9.06 -6.45
C GLU A 216 9.59 8.55 -5.72
N ARG A 217 8.69 9.48 -5.36
CA ARG A 217 7.44 9.14 -4.68
C ARG A 217 6.47 8.41 -5.59
N LEU A 218 6.34 8.85 -6.84
CA LEU A 218 5.49 8.14 -7.81
C LEU A 218 5.97 6.71 -8.01
N LEU A 219 7.27 6.47 -8.18
CA LEU A 219 7.81 5.12 -8.30
C LEU A 219 7.55 4.29 -7.04
N ASP A 220 7.69 4.89 -5.88
CA ASP A 220 7.38 4.24 -4.61
C ASP A 220 5.89 3.88 -4.48
N ILE A 221 4.99 4.78 -4.86
CA ILE A 221 3.55 4.52 -4.90
C ILE A 221 3.24 3.36 -5.83
N LEU A 222 3.79 3.36 -7.04
CA LEU A 222 3.59 2.31 -8.04
C LEU A 222 4.03 0.93 -7.53
N LYS A 223 5.15 0.88 -6.82
CA LYS A 223 5.70 -0.37 -6.30
C LYS A 223 4.99 -0.87 -5.06
N ASN A 224 4.72 0.01 -4.09
CA ASN A 224 4.45 -0.36 -2.71
C ASN A 224 3.07 0.07 -2.19
N PHE A 225 2.35 0.95 -2.90
CA PHE A 225 1.11 1.56 -2.40
C PHE A 225 -0.09 1.43 -3.34
N ILE A 226 0.00 0.48 -4.27
CA ILE A 226 -1.11 0.02 -5.10
C ILE A 226 -1.23 -1.49 -4.92
N LEU A 227 -2.43 -1.95 -4.55
CA LEU A 227 -2.72 -3.37 -4.38
C LEU A 227 -4.07 -3.75 -4.97
N PHE A 228 -4.31 -5.04 -5.09
CA PHE A 228 -5.64 -5.59 -5.35
C PHE A 228 -6.14 -6.30 -4.10
N SER A 229 -7.36 -6.01 -3.71
CA SER A 229 -8.08 -6.65 -2.62
C SER A 229 -9.29 -7.41 -3.15
N GLY A 230 -9.68 -8.46 -2.46
CA GLY A 230 -10.80 -9.31 -2.87
C GLY A 230 -10.38 -10.51 -3.72
N VAL A 231 -11.34 -11.37 -4.00
CA VAL A 231 -11.14 -12.61 -4.73
C VAL A 231 -12.05 -12.68 -5.95
N SER A 232 -11.59 -13.30 -7.02
CA SER A 232 -12.35 -13.55 -8.25
C SER A 232 -13.06 -12.29 -8.79
N ASN A 233 -14.37 -12.34 -8.95
CA ASN A 233 -15.17 -11.25 -9.53
C ASN A 233 -15.35 -10.02 -8.61
N ASN A 234 -15.05 -10.15 -7.33
CA ASN A 234 -15.14 -9.06 -6.34
C ASN A 234 -13.79 -8.39 -6.09
N ARG A 235 -12.80 -8.65 -6.92
CA ARG A 235 -11.49 -8.01 -6.82
C ARG A 235 -11.58 -6.54 -7.21
N PHE A 236 -10.93 -5.68 -6.45
CA PHE A 236 -10.82 -4.25 -6.75
C PHE A 236 -9.42 -3.75 -6.46
N LYS A 237 -9.05 -2.69 -7.16
CA LYS A 237 -7.73 -2.05 -7.07
C LYS A 237 -7.78 -0.92 -6.06
N VAL A 238 -6.79 -0.87 -5.19
CA VAL A 238 -6.65 0.14 -4.13
C VAL A 238 -5.40 0.96 -4.38
N LEU A 239 -5.55 2.27 -4.33
CA LEU A 239 -4.47 3.24 -4.27
C LEU A 239 -4.47 3.84 -2.86
N ALA A 240 -3.33 3.86 -2.19
CA ALA A 240 -3.20 4.47 -0.88
C ALA A 240 -3.46 5.97 -0.94
N GLY A 241 -4.18 6.51 0.05
CA GLY A 241 -4.29 7.95 0.27
C GLY A 241 -2.97 8.54 0.80
N TYR A 242 -2.81 9.86 0.69
CA TYR A 242 -1.59 10.54 1.14
C TYR A 242 -1.30 10.29 2.62
N HIS A 243 -2.33 10.30 3.47
CA HIS A 243 -2.21 10.01 4.90
C HIS A 243 -1.70 8.59 5.16
N GLN A 244 -2.15 7.59 4.40
CA GLN A 244 -1.65 6.22 4.50
C GLN A 244 -0.18 6.12 4.03
N TYR A 245 0.14 6.75 2.91
CA TYR A 245 1.49 6.77 2.36
C TYR A 245 2.51 7.31 3.37
N PHE A 246 2.30 8.53 3.85
CA PHE A 246 3.25 9.18 4.74
C PHE A 246 3.33 8.51 6.11
N ALA A 247 2.18 8.12 6.67
CA ALA A 247 2.15 7.43 7.96
C ALA A 247 2.88 6.09 7.92
N VAL A 248 2.65 5.28 6.88
CA VAL A 248 3.34 4.00 6.71
C VAL A 248 4.84 4.20 6.51
N ARG A 249 5.25 5.21 5.73
CA ARG A 249 6.69 5.51 5.56
C ARG A 249 7.35 5.93 6.86
N LYS A 250 6.73 6.80 7.65
CA LYS A 250 7.20 7.17 8.99
C LYS A 250 7.31 5.94 9.91
N ALA A 251 6.31 5.05 9.86
CA ALA A 251 6.30 3.82 10.64
C ALA A 251 7.46 2.87 10.26
N ILE A 252 7.77 2.72 8.98
CA ILE A 252 8.90 1.92 8.52
C ILE A 252 10.24 2.48 9.02
N GLU A 253 10.45 3.79 8.92
CA GLU A 253 11.69 4.40 9.43
C GLU A 253 11.81 4.24 10.95
N LYS A 254 10.72 4.38 11.68
CA LYS A 254 10.70 4.13 13.12
C LYS A 254 11.00 2.67 13.45
N ALA A 255 10.45 1.71 12.71
CA ALA A 255 10.70 0.29 12.91
C ALA A 255 12.17 -0.09 12.72
N LYS A 256 12.84 0.47 11.69
CA LYS A 256 14.28 0.25 11.47
C LYS A 256 15.15 0.67 12.64
N ILE A 257 14.75 1.72 13.37
CA ILE A 257 15.42 2.21 14.57
C ILE A 257 15.05 1.32 15.76
N ALA A 258 13.75 1.09 15.99
CA ALA A 258 13.23 0.36 17.14
C ALA A 258 13.77 -1.05 17.24
N THR A 259 13.89 -1.76 16.11
CA THR A 259 14.44 -3.13 16.05
C THR A 259 15.87 -3.23 16.58
N LYS A 260 16.62 -2.14 16.49
CA LYS A 260 18.02 -2.06 16.93
C LYS A 260 18.18 -1.46 18.31
N THR A 261 17.11 -0.92 18.90
CA THR A 261 17.16 -0.17 20.17
C THR A 261 16.21 -0.80 21.20
N ASP A 262 15.11 -0.16 21.48
CA ASP A 262 14.19 -0.46 22.59
C ASP A 262 12.94 -1.24 22.19
N GLY A 263 12.80 -1.61 20.92
CA GLY A 263 11.64 -2.33 20.41
C GLY A 263 10.36 -1.50 20.32
N LYS A 264 10.40 -0.18 20.55
CA LYS A 264 9.23 0.70 20.54
C LYS A 264 9.00 1.28 19.15
N GLY A 265 8.15 0.61 18.37
CA GLY A 265 7.81 0.97 16.99
C GLY A 265 6.92 2.21 16.85
N GLY A 266 6.28 2.65 17.94
CA GLY A 266 5.41 3.84 17.99
C GLY A 266 3.93 3.55 17.89
N VAL A 267 3.12 4.61 17.91
CA VAL A 267 1.66 4.55 17.79
C VAL A 267 1.20 5.20 16.49
N PHE A 268 0.45 4.44 15.71
CA PHE A 268 -0.19 4.86 14.48
C PHE A 268 -1.67 5.18 14.77
N TRP A 269 -1.99 6.46 14.91
CA TRP A 269 -3.35 6.86 15.20
C TRP A 269 -4.04 7.44 13.97
N HIS A 270 -4.92 6.65 13.40
CA HIS A 270 -5.80 7.05 12.30
C HIS A 270 -7.26 6.74 12.69
N THR A 271 -8.13 7.72 12.55
CA THR A 271 -9.53 7.60 12.96
C THR A 271 -10.24 6.45 12.27
N GLN A 272 -11.34 5.99 12.85
CA GLN A 272 -12.16 4.92 12.28
C GLN A 272 -12.69 5.34 10.90
N GLY A 273 -12.66 4.42 9.93
CA GLY A 273 -13.06 4.69 8.55
C GLY A 273 -11.95 5.21 7.63
N SER A 274 -10.79 5.61 8.16
CA SER A 274 -9.65 6.13 7.38
C SER A 274 -8.86 5.09 6.58
N GLY A 275 -9.27 3.82 6.62
CA GLY A 275 -8.56 2.72 5.95
C GLY A 275 -7.38 2.14 6.72
N LYS A 276 -7.41 2.20 8.07
CA LYS A 276 -6.34 1.68 8.96
C LYS A 276 -5.92 0.25 8.64
N SER A 277 -6.86 -0.66 8.38
CA SER A 277 -6.55 -2.06 8.02
C SER A 277 -5.71 -2.18 6.74
N LEU A 278 -5.97 -1.35 5.74
CA LEU A 278 -5.15 -1.28 4.53
C LEU A 278 -3.77 -0.67 4.81
N SER A 279 -3.69 0.33 5.69
CA SER A 279 -2.40 0.87 6.15
C SER A 279 -1.55 -0.22 6.82
N MET A 280 -2.17 -1.10 7.62
CA MET A 280 -1.50 -2.26 8.21
C MET A 280 -1.00 -3.25 7.15
N VAL A 281 -1.77 -3.48 6.08
CA VAL A 281 -1.34 -4.32 4.94
C VAL A 281 -0.13 -3.70 4.22
N PHE A 282 -0.17 -2.39 3.90
CA PHE A 282 0.96 -1.69 3.29
C PHE A 282 2.20 -1.73 4.19
N TYR A 283 2.02 -1.52 5.48
CA TYR A 283 3.10 -1.59 6.45
C TYR A 283 3.72 -2.99 6.51
N ALA A 284 2.89 -4.05 6.60
CA ALA A 284 3.34 -5.43 6.60
C ALA A 284 4.11 -5.79 5.32
N HIS A 285 3.66 -5.31 4.15
CA HIS A 285 4.35 -5.49 2.88
C HIS A 285 5.75 -4.85 2.91
N LEU A 286 5.83 -3.59 3.33
CA LEU A 286 7.09 -2.86 3.37
C LEU A 286 8.09 -3.37 4.41
N LEU A 287 7.61 -3.94 5.51
CA LEU A 287 8.47 -4.56 6.54
C LEU A 287 9.32 -5.69 5.98
N GLN A 288 8.84 -6.44 4.98
CA GLN A 288 9.56 -7.56 4.39
C GLN A 288 10.91 -7.12 3.82
N ASP A 289 10.92 -6.02 3.07
CA ASP A 289 12.15 -5.47 2.48
C ASP A 289 12.95 -4.65 3.51
N ALA A 290 12.27 -3.95 4.41
CA ALA A 290 12.91 -3.01 5.35
C ALA A 290 13.67 -3.69 6.48
N LEU A 291 13.23 -4.87 6.93
CA LEU A 291 13.76 -5.61 8.09
C LEU A 291 14.20 -7.04 7.74
N ASP A 292 14.50 -7.30 6.48
CA ASP A 292 14.95 -8.61 6.00
C ASP A 292 14.00 -9.75 6.40
N SER A 293 12.76 -9.62 5.93
CA SER A 293 11.73 -10.64 6.09
C SER A 293 11.41 -11.03 7.55
N PRO A 294 10.96 -10.09 8.38
CA PRO A 294 10.60 -10.39 9.77
C PRO A 294 9.38 -11.30 9.85
N THR A 295 9.20 -11.99 10.97
CA THR A 295 7.91 -12.58 11.32
C THR A 295 7.00 -11.48 11.86
N ILE A 296 5.81 -11.31 11.28
CA ILE A 296 4.82 -10.34 11.70
C ILE A 296 3.77 -11.05 12.54
N VAL A 297 3.54 -10.56 13.74
CA VAL A 297 2.47 -11.02 14.63
C VAL A 297 1.41 -9.94 14.69
N VAL A 298 0.26 -10.17 14.10
CA VAL A 298 -0.88 -9.26 14.16
C VAL A 298 -1.74 -9.67 15.35
N MET A 299 -1.88 -8.76 16.29
CA MET A 299 -2.56 -9.01 17.55
C MET A 299 -3.83 -8.16 17.65
N THR A 300 -4.94 -8.81 17.94
CA THR A 300 -6.26 -8.20 18.11
C THR A 300 -6.81 -8.41 19.51
N ASP A 301 -7.71 -7.49 19.94
CA ASP A 301 -8.34 -7.57 21.26
C ASP A 301 -9.53 -8.55 21.29
N ARG A 302 -10.23 -8.72 20.16
CA ARG A 302 -11.43 -9.53 20.05
C ARG A 302 -11.37 -10.52 18.89
N ILE A 303 -11.99 -11.66 19.06
CA ILE A 303 -12.09 -12.70 18.03
C ILE A 303 -12.80 -12.16 16.77
N ASP A 304 -13.91 -11.44 16.93
CA ASP A 304 -14.67 -10.89 15.80
C ASP A 304 -13.86 -9.87 14.97
N LEU A 305 -13.02 -9.06 15.62
CA LEU A 305 -12.13 -8.10 14.95
C LEU A 305 -10.94 -8.81 14.32
N ASP A 306 -10.47 -9.89 14.93
CA ASP A 306 -9.45 -10.78 14.38
C ASP A 306 -9.89 -11.31 13.02
N ASP A 307 -11.12 -11.83 12.92
CA ASP A 307 -11.67 -12.37 11.68
C ASP A 307 -11.77 -11.33 10.55
N GLN A 308 -12.18 -10.10 10.86
CA GLN A 308 -12.29 -9.03 9.86
C GLN A 308 -10.92 -8.58 9.34
N LEU A 309 -9.98 -8.36 10.24
CA LEU A 309 -8.62 -7.94 9.88
C LEU A 309 -7.87 -9.08 9.17
N TYR A 310 -8.03 -10.30 9.65
CA TYR A 310 -7.50 -11.50 9.00
C TYR A 310 -8.04 -11.67 7.58
N ALA A 311 -9.36 -11.49 7.39
CA ALA A 311 -9.96 -11.54 6.08
C ALA A 311 -9.40 -10.46 5.13
N GLN A 312 -9.16 -9.23 5.62
CA GLN A 312 -8.55 -8.17 4.84
C GLN A 312 -7.13 -8.53 4.40
N PHE A 313 -6.31 -9.06 5.30
CA PHE A 313 -4.95 -9.51 4.96
C PHE A 313 -4.98 -10.69 3.99
N SER A 314 -5.88 -11.65 4.19
CA SER A 314 -6.05 -12.80 3.30
C SER A 314 -6.46 -12.39 1.89
N GLN A 315 -7.32 -11.38 1.75
CA GLN A 315 -7.70 -10.81 0.45
C GLN A 315 -6.55 -10.09 -0.26
N CYS A 316 -5.50 -9.73 0.46
CA CYS A 316 -4.29 -9.08 -0.06
C CYS A 316 -3.07 -10.02 -0.10
N ALA A 317 -3.26 -11.35 0.02
CA ALA A 317 -2.17 -12.33 0.10
C ALA A 317 -1.20 -12.28 -1.09
N ASP A 318 -1.72 -12.02 -2.30
CA ASP A 318 -0.90 -11.86 -3.52
C ASP A 318 0.07 -10.67 -3.38
N PHE A 319 -0.42 -9.54 -2.88
CA PHE A 319 0.40 -8.35 -2.63
C PHE A 319 1.42 -8.57 -1.50
N LEU A 320 1.00 -9.23 -0.42
CA LEU A 320 1.86 -9.59 0.71
C LEU A 320 2.87 -10.70 0.37
N ARG A 321 2.63 -11.46 -0.72
CA ARG A 321 3.40 -12.65 -1.11
C ARG A 321 3.51 -13.69 0.00
N GLN A 322 2.54 -13.69 0.89
CA GLN A 322 2.42 -14.60 2.00
C GLN A 322 0.95 -14.82 2.32
N THR A 323 0.61 -16.04 2.70
CA THR A 323 -0.71 -16.37 3.23
C THR A 323 -0.67 -16.17 4.74
N PRO A 324 -1.48 -15.25 5.30
CA PRO A 324 -1.64 -15.11 6.74
C PRO A 324 -2.12 -16.40 7.38
N VAL A 325 -1.69 -16.67 8.59
CA VAL A 325 -2.09 -17.84 9.37
C VAL A 325 -2.68 -17.37 10.71
N GLN A 326 -3.85 -17.88 11.07
CA GLN A 326 -4.46 -17.60 12.35
C GLN A 326 -4.05 -18.67 13.36
N ALA A 327 -3.46 -18.27 14.50
CA ALA A 327 -3.12 -19.18 15.57
C ALA A 327 -4.40 -19.63 16.28
N GLU A 328 -4.64 -20.92 16.35
CA GLU A 328 -5.85 -21.50 16.98
C GLU A 328 -5.71 -21.63 18.50
N SER A 329 -4.51 -21.94 18.96
CA SER A 329 -4.17 -22.09 20.38
C SER A 329 -2.81 -21.47 20.68
N LYS A 330 -2.43 -21.44 21.95
CA LYS A 330 -1.11 -21.02 22.41
C LYS A 330 -0.01 -21.95 21.91
N GLU A 331 -0.22 -23.25 21.96
CA GLU A 331 0.72 -24.25 21.45
C GLU A 331 0.90 -24.09 19.94
N HIS A 332 -0.19 -23.79 19.21
CA HIS A 332 -0.12 -23.50 17.79
C HIS A 332 0.68 -22.22 17.54
N LEU A 333 0.43 -21.12 18.29
CA LEU A 333 1.23 -19.89 18.18
C LEU A 333 2.73 -20.18 18.41
N LYS A 334 3.06 -20.93 19.46
CA LYS A 334 4.44 -21.33 19.75
C LYS A 334 5.05 -22.12 18.59
N SER A 335 4.35 -23.11 18.07
CA SER A 335 4.82 -23.91 16.95
C SER A 335 5.04 -23.07 15.67
N LEU A 336 4.18 -22.08 15.42
CA LEU A 336 4.31 -21.14 14.30
C LEU A 336 5.53 -20.22 14.44
N LEU A 337 5.91 -19.85 15.66
CA LEU A 337 7.09 -19.03 15.95
C LEU A 337 8.37 -19.86 15.92
N ASP A 338 8.38 -21.04 16.54
CA ASP A 338 9.54 -21.94 16.62
C ASP A 338 9.85 -22.61 15.27
N GLY A 339 8.83 -22.87 14.46
CA GLY A 339 8.94 -23.54 13.16
C GLY A 339 9.56 -22.70 12.05
N ARG A 340 9.95 -21.45 12.33
CA ARG A 340 10.50 -20.54 11.32
C ARG A 340 11.58 -19.61 11.86
N SER A 341 12.56 -19.31 11.04
CA SER A 341 13.61 -18.33 11.35
C SER A 341 13.33 -16.93 10.83
N ALA A 342 12.45 -16.81 9.82
CA ALA A 342 12.08 -15.56 9.14
C ALA A 342 10.69 -15.70 8.51
N ASN A 343 10.16 -14.61 7.97
CA ASN A 343 8.87 -14.53 7.30
C ASN A 343 7.67 -14.93 8.17
N GLY A 344 6.50 -14.86 7.58
CA GLY A 344 5.22 -15.26 8.16
C GLY A 344 4.45 -14.09 8.72
N ILE A 345 3.13 -14.15 8.50
CA ILE A 345 2.15 -13.25 9.09
C ILE A 345 1.22 -14.12 9.93
N ILE A 346 1.29 -13.93 11.24
CA ILE A 346 0.57 -14.75 12.22
C ILE A 346 -0.46 -13.87 12.92
N PHE A 347 -1.72 -14.24 12.86
CA PHE A 347 -2.79 -13.61 13.58
C PHE A 347 -3.02 -14.29 14.92
N THR A 348 -3.18 -13.52 15.97
CA THR A 348 -3.43 -14.03 17.32
C THR A 348 -4.23 -13.04 18.16
N THR A 349 -4.92 -13.52 19.16
CA THR A 349 -5.57 -12.69 20.18
C THR A 349 -4.69 -12.63 21.43
N MET A 350 -4.85 -11.58 22.24
CA MET A 350 -4.11 -11.38 23.48
C MET A 350 -4.30 -12.53 24.49
N PHE A 351 -5.45 -13.20 24.47
CA PHE A 351 -5.79 -14.30 25.39
C PHE A 351 -4.95 -15.56 25.21
N LYS A 352 -4.14 -15.64 24.14
CA LYS A 352 -3.24 -16.77 23.89
C LYS A 352 -1.87 -16.61 24.56
N PHE A 353 -1.65 -15.53 25.33
CA PHE A 353 -0.47 -15.29 26.13
C PHE A 353 -0.79 -15.48 27.61
N GLU A 354 0.02 -16.25 28.33
CA GLU A 354 -0.19 -16.55 29.75
C GLU A 354 0.94 -16.03 30.62
N ARG A 355 0.59 -15.80 31.91
CA ARG A 355 1.50 -15.27 32.91
C ARG A 355 2.54 -16.29 33.32
N GLY A 356 3.81 -15.87 33.48
CA GLY A 356 4.85 -16.62 34.19
C GLY A 356 5.51 -17.74 33.40
N GLU A 357 5.31 -17.81 32.10
CA GLU A 357 5.97 -18.77 31.24
C GLU A 357 7.31 -18.25 30.68
N LYS A 358 8.13 -19.20 30.19
CA LYS A 358 9.31 -18.86 29.39
C LYS A 358 8.89 -18.12 28.13
N ALA A 359 9.78 -17.24 27.67
CA ALA A 359 9.56 -16.53 26.37
C ALA A 359 9.16 -17.52 25.28
N LEU A 360 8.12 -17.16 24.51
CA LEU A 360 7.70 -17.93 23.35
C LEU A 360 8.76 -17.89 22.25
N SER A 361 9.43 -16.74 22.12
CA SER A 361 10.57 -16.58 21.22
C SER A 361 11.47 -15.43 21.69
N GLU A 362 12.78 -15.65 21.63
CA GLU A 362 13.79 -14.61 21.90
C GLU A 362 14.31 -13.93 20.64
N ARG A 363 13.69 -14.21 19.50
CA ARG A 363 14.09 -13.65 18.20
C ARG A 363 13.86 -12.14 18.16
N ARG A 364 14.81 -11.42 17.53
CA ARG A 364 14.72 -9.97 17.30
C ARG A 364 13.98 -9.59 16.02
N ASN A 365 13.89 -10.50 15.05
CA ASN A 365 13.20 -10.27 13.79
C ASN A 365 11.71 -10.61 13.85
N ILE A 366 11.07 -10.20 14.94
CA ILE A 366 9.62 -10.28 15.14
C ILE A 366 9.07 -8.85 15.27
N VAL A 367 8.02 -8.53 14.52
CA VAL A 367 7.28 -7.28 14.65
C VAL A 367 5.86 -7.60 15.09
N VAL A 368 5.45 -7.05 16.23
CA VAL A 368 4.09 -7.17 16.75
C VAL A 368 3.29 -5.93 16.36
N MET A 369 2.24 -6.13 15.59
CA MET A 369 1.27 -5.12 15.19
C MET A 369 0.02 -5.27 16.05
N ALA A 370 -0.17 -4.40 17.03
CA ALA A 370 -1.32 -4.44 17.92
C ALA A 370 -2.45 -3.55 17.40
N ASP A 371 -3.58 -4.13 17.03
CA ASP A 371 -4.78 -3.35 16.68
C ASP A 371 -5.53 -2.92 17.94
N GLU A 372 -6.23 -1.78 17.86
CA GLU A 372 -6.96 -1.15 18.95
C GLU A 372 -6.11 -0.92 20.22
N ALA A 373 -4.85 -0.48 20.02
CA ALA A 373 -3.85 -0.30 21.07
C ALA A 373 -4.27 0.64 22.24
N HIS A 374 -5.36 1.42 22.07
CA HIS A 374 -5.90 2.32 23.10
C HIS A 374 -6.72 1.61 24.18
N ARG A 375 -7.13 0.38 23.97
CA ARG A 375 -7.95 -0.32 24.97
C ARG A 375 -7.11 -0.64 26.18
N GLY A 376 -7.48 -0.10 27.35
CA GLY A 376 -6.73 -0.01 28.61
C GLY A 376 -6.23 -1.32 29.23
N GLN A 377 -6.20 -2.40 28.45
CA GLN A 377 -5.58 -3.67 28.80
C GLN A 377 -4.08 -3.70 28.44
N TYR A 378 -3.61 -2.72 27.66
CA TYR A 378 -2.20 -2.55 27.34
C TYR A 378 -1.51 -1.70 28.42
N GLY A 379 -0.98 -2.30 29.47
CA GLY A 379 -0.23 -1.64 30.51
C GLY A 379 0.83 -2.55 31.11
N PHE A 380 1.88 -1.95 31.64
CA PHE A 380 2.90 -2.66 32.42
C PHE A 380 2.56 -2.72 33.93
N ASP A 381 1.56 -1.95 34.36
CA ASP A 381 1.22 -1.81 35.76
C ASP A 381 0.62 -3.08 36.37
N GLU A 382 1.08 -3.43 37.54
CA GLU A 382 0.44 -4.39 38.41
C GLU A 382 -0.63 -3.66 39.23
N LYS A 383 -1.90 -4.06 39.05
CA LYS A 383 -3.00 -3.54 39.87
C LYS A 383 -3.48 -4.62 40.82
N ILE A 384 -3.54 -4.29 42.10
CA ILE A 384 -4.19 -5.13 43.09
C ILE A 384 -5.69 -4.87 43.00
N VAL A 385 -6.44 -5.86 42.53
CA VAL A 385 -7.90 -5.81 42.47
C VAL A 385 -8.43 -6.70 43.59
N MET A 386 -9.34 -6.16 44.40
CA MET A 386 -10.06 -6.93 45.43
C MET A 386 -11.28 -7.57 44.76
N SER A 387 -11.35 -8.88 44.72
CA SER A 387 -12.56 -9.62 44.37
C SER A 387 -13.14 -10.34 45.57
N GLU A 388 -14.45 -10.47 45.64
CA GLU A 388 -15.16 -11.31 46.62
C GLU A 388 -15.21 -12.75 46.07
N ASN A 389 -14.74 -13.72 46.87
CA ASN A 389 -14.88 -15.13 46.58
C ASN A 389 -16.34 -15.61 46.87
N GLU A 390 -16.67 -16.86 46.53
CA GLU A 390 -17.98 -17.45 46.76
C GLU A 390 -18.42 -17.46 48.23
N ASP A 391 -17.49 -17.32 49.15
CA ASP A 391 -17.68 -17.28 50.60
C ASP A 391 -17.82 -15.85 51.17
N GLY A 392 -17.77 -14.80 50.31
CA GLY A 392 -17.90 -13.41 50.70
C GLY A 392 -16.63 -12.78 51.29
N GLU A 393 -15.50 -13.46 51.22
CA GLU A 393 -14.20 -12.94 51.64
C GLU A 393 -13.51 -12.17 50.49
N LYS A 394 -12.91 -11.00 50.85
CA LYS A 394 -12.18 -10.19 49.88
C LYS A 394 -10.77 -10.72 49.69
N GLU A 395 -10.51 -11.28 48.54
CA GLU A 395 -9.17 -11.65 48.11
C GLU A 395 -8.53 -10.61 47.21
N ALA A 396 -7.27 -10.29 47.49
CA ALA A 396 -6.47 -9.40 46.67
C ALA A 396 -5.77 -10.18 45.55
N HIS A 397 -6.17 -9.93 44.30
CA HIS A 397 -5.52 -10.49 43.13
C HIS A 397 -4.69 -9.44 42.43
N THR A 398 -3.43 -9.79 42.11
CA THR A 398 -2.57 -8.93 41.30
C THR A 398 -2.93 -9.15 39.82
N VAL A 399 -3.49 -8.11 39.20
CA VAL A 399 -3.72 -8.10 37.74
C VAL A 399 -2.53 -7.40 37.08
N ILE A 400 -1.80 -8.13 36.27
CA ILE A 400 -0.72 -7.59 35.44
C ILE A 400 -1.30 -7.17 34.09
N GLY A 401 -0.88 -6.01 33.58
CA GLY A 401 -1.30 -5.55 32.26
C GLY A 401 -0.88 -6.51 31.16
N ASN A 402 -1.75 -6.73 30.19
CA ASN A 402 -1.52 -7.67 29.08
C ASN A 402 -0.27 -7.34 28.24
N ALA A 403 0.08 -6.05 28.16
CA ALA A 403 1.29 -5.63 27.45
C ALA A 403 2.56 -6.24 28.04
N ARG A 404 2.64 -6.35 29.37
CA ARG A 404 3.79 -6.97 30.03
C ARG A 404 3.87 -8.45 29.73
N ILE A 405 2.72 -9.13 29.73
CA ILE A 405 2.65 -10.57 29.43
C ILE A 405 3.16 -10.85 28.02
N ILE A 406 2.75 -10.02 27.05
CA ILE A 406 3.18 -10.17 25.65
C ILE A 406 4.64 -9.81 25.47
N HIS A 407 5.09 -8.74 26.14
CA HIS A 407 6.50 -8.35 26.12
C HIS A 407 7.39 -9.44 26.74
N ASP A 408 6.98 -10.05 27.85
CA ASP A 408 7.72 -11.15 28.47
C ASP A 408 7.74 -12.41 27.59
N ALA A 409 6.68 -12.64 26.80
CA ALA A 409 6.62 -13.72 25.83
C ALA A 409 7.50 -13.48 24.59
N LEU A 410 7.67 -12.22 24.18
CA LEU A 410 8.45 -11.80 23.00
C LEU A 410 9.40 -10.63 23.36
N PRO A 411 10.39 -10.86 24.24
CA PRO A 411 11.15 -9.78 24.89
C PRO A 411 12.02 -8.94 23.93
N ASN A 412 12.36 -9.48 22.77
CA ASN A 412 13.19 -8.81 21.78
C ASN A 412 12.43 -8.35 20.54
N ALA A 413 11.09 -8.50 20.52
CA ALA A 413 10.27 -8.07 19.39
C ALA A 413 10.13 -6.54 19.33
N THR A 414 9.79 -6.04 18.16
CA THR A 414 9.40 -4.63 17.95
C THR A 414 7.88 -4.53 18.00
N PHE A 415 7.37 -3.59 18.80
CA PHE A 415 5.93 -3.40 19.02
C PHE A 415 5.46 -2.08 18.38
N ILE A 416 4.42 -2.14 17.56
CA ILE A 416 3.73 -0.99 17.01
C ILE A 416 2.24 -1.08 17.33
N GLY A 417 1.66 0.03 17.80
CA GLY A 417 0.24 0.13 18.10
C GLY A 417 -0.53 0.84 17.00
N PHE A 418 -1.66 0.26 16.58
CA PHE A 418 -2.63 0.89 15.68
C PHE A 418 -3.90 1.21 16.46
N THR A 419 -4.44 2.41 16.27
CA THR A 419 -5.66 2.81 17.00
C THR A 419 -6.52 3.76 16.19
N GLY A 420 -7.85 3.64 16.34
CA GLY A 420 -8.84 4.55 15.77
C GLY A 420 -9.27 5.68 16.72
N THR A 421 -8.89 5.59 17.98
CA THR A 421 -9.26 6.58 19.01
C THR A 421 -8.05 7.27 19.61
N PRO A 422 -8.18 8.57 19.98
CA PRO A 422 -7.08 9.28 20.62
C PRO A 422 -6.75 8.64 21.97
N ILE A 423 -5.47 8.44 22.19
CA ILE A 423 -4.95 8.03 23.49
C ILE A 423 -4.94 9.28 24.36
N SER A 424 -5.68 9.29 25.46
CA SER A 424 -5.72 10.43 26.36
C SER A 424 -4.31 10.71 26.92
N ALA A 425 -4.02 11.99 27.27
CA ALA A 425 -2.75 12.37 27.89
C ALA A 425 -2.49 11.64 29.23
N LYS A 426 -3.53 11.01 29.82
CA LYS A 426 -3.44 10.19 31.02
C LYS A 426 -3.05 8.74 30.75
N ASP A 427 -3.06 8.31 29.47
CA ASP A 427 -2.72 6.93 29.09
C ASP A 427 -1.21 6.81 28.87
N ARG A 428 -0.45 6.94 29.96
CA ARG A 428 0.99 6.69 29.97
C ARG A 428 1.33 5.29 29.48
N ASN A 429 0.45 4.33 29.76
CA ASN A 429 0.68 2.92 29.54
C ASN A 429 0.89 2.56 28.07
N THR A 430 0.12 3.13 27.16
CA THR A 430 0.27 2.84 25.71
C THR A 430 1.60 3.38 25.16
N ARG A 431 2.02 4.58 25.60
CA ARG A 431 3.32 5.14 25.22
C ARG A 431 4.51 4.40 25.83
N GLU A 432 4.35 3.84 27.03
CA GLU A 432 5.38 3.03 27.66
C GLU A 432 5.63 1.72 26.89
N VAL A 433 4.59 1.14 26.29
CA VAL A 433 4.67 -0.08 25.48
C VAL A 433 5.17 0.17 24.09
N PHE A 434 4.50 1.08 23.37
CA PHE A 434 4.70 1.28 21.93
C PHE A 434 5.62 2.46 21.59
N GLY A 435 5.82 3.41 22.50
CA GLY A 435 6.51 4.67 22.24
C GLY A 435 5.56 5.80 21.83
N ASP A 436 6.13 6.90 21.30
CA ASP A 436 5.38 8.07 20.88
C ASP A 436 4.56 7.86 19.62
N TYR A 437 3.65 8.81 19.34
CA TYR A 437 2.92 8.85 18.09
C TYR A 437 3.87 8.95 16.88
N ILE A 438 3.64 8.10 15.88
CA ILE A 438 4.31 8.15 14.58
C ILE A 438 3.58 9.15 13.69
N ASP A 439 2.27 9.01 13.66
CA ASP A 439 1.37 9.77 12.81
C ASP A 439 -0.01 9.90 13.44
N VAL A 440 -0.65 11.05 13.17
CA VAL A 440 -1.99 11.37 13.66
C VAL A 440 -2.84 11.84 12.50
N TYR A 441 -3.88 11.09 12.20
CA TYR A 441 -4.90 11.47 11.22
C TYR A 441 -6.26 11.41 11.92
N ASP A 442 -6.69 12.56 12.39
CA ASP A 442 -7.86 12.68 13.27
C ASP A 442 -9.19 12.72 12.50
N MET A 443 -10.30 12.76 13.25
CA MET A 443 -11.65 12.79 12.69
C MET A 443 -11.90 14.04 11.83
N THR A 444 -11.38 15.20 12.24
CA THR A 444 -11.57 16.47 11.52
C THR A 444 -10.95 16.36 10.12
N GLN A 445 -9.69 15.94 10.07
CA GLN A 445 -8.98 15.74 8.82
C GLN A 445 -9.66 14.68 7.94
N ALA A 446 -10.10 13.57 8.52
CA ALA A 446 -10.74 12.49 7.79
C ALA A 446 -12.10 12.89 7.18
N VAL A 447 -12.86 13.75 7.86
CA VAL A 447 -14.12 14.29 7.35
C VAL A 447 -13.86 15.31 6.24
N GLU A 448 -12.89 16.20 6.40
CA GLU A 448 -12.48 17.17 5.37
C GLU A 448 -11.98 16.48 4.09
N ASP A 449 -11.34 15.32 4.23
CA ASP A 449 -10.87 14.51 3.11
C ASP A 449 -11.97 13.64 2.48
N GLY A 450 -13.13 13.55 3.11
CA GLY A 450 -14.20 12.64 2.68
C GLY A 450 -13.86 11.16 2.90
N ALA A 451 -12.83 10.85 3.69
CA ALA A 451 -12.44 9.49 4.04
C ALA A 451 -13.44 8.83 4.99
N THR A 452 -14.12 9.62 5.82
CA THR A 452 -15.20 9.17 6.70
C THR A 452 -16.36 10.18 6.73
N ARG A 453 -17.48 9.78 7.27
CA ARG A 453 -18.64 10.67 7.51
C ARG A 453 -18.65 11.10 8.97
N PRO A 454 -19.19 12.32 9.27
CA PRO A 454 -19.33 12.81 10.64
C PRO A 454 -20.17 11.88 11.52
#